data_cd2265a2c23298b1299186c848838760
#
_entry.id   cd2265a2c23298b1299186c848838760
#
_cell.length_a   1.000
_cell.length_b   1.000
_cell.length_c   1.000
_cell.angle_alpha   90.00
_cell.angle_beta   90.00
_cell.angle_gamma   90.00
#
_symmetry.space_group_name_H-M   'P 1'
#
loop_
_entity.id
_entity.type
_entity.pdbx_description
1 polymer ?
#
loop_
_entity_poly.entity_id
_entity_poly.type
_entity_poly.pdbx_seq_one_letter_code
_entity_poly.pdbx_strand_id
1 'polypeptide(L)'
;SDVYKRQAYTLWPEGSEYDEDTKPLCSSVDGKTGIGEPGGACATCPMNAYGSARDGGRGKACKNMRDIYLLRSGEYMPLLISLPPTSIKPFKEFLNRAFVYRRRATYGSLIQIGLKKENNGSNDYSVATFRLVRDFQGEELAQIRAYANGFKEQIKAINIQRALINEEQRANDCDYVIPESATAPGSPDGSYMVGEINGSYEKLPA
;
A
#
# COMPACT_ATOMS: atom_id res chain seq x y z
N SER A 1 17.78 -2.18 10.59
CA SER A 1 17.34 -3.57 10.59
C SER A 1 15.88 -3.69 10.14
N ASP A 2 15.52 -4.76 9.46
CA ASP A 2 14.14 -5.04 9.03
C ASP A 2 13.29 -5.42 10.26
N VAL A 3 12.45 -4.51 10.70
CA VAL A 3 11.62 -4.70 11.89
C VAL A 3 10.32 -5.42 11.56
N TYR A 4 9.72 -5.12 10.40
CA TYR A 4 8.48 -5.71 9.93
C TYR A 4 8.39 -5.66 8.40
N LYS A 5 7.73 -6.65 7.78
CA LYS A 5 7.51 -6.71 6.34
C LYS A 5 6.13 -7.26 6.01
N ARG A 6 5.50 -6.74 4.98
CA ARG A 6 4.19 -7.18 4.49
C ARG A 6 4.11 -7.09 2.97
N GLN A 7 3.16 -7.82 2.40
CA GLN A 7 2.78 -7.68 1.00
C GLN A 7 1.73 -6.58 0.89
N ALA A 8 1.86 -5.74 -0.13
CA ALA A 8 0.91 -4.70 -0.45
C ALA A 8 0.62 -4.73 -1.96
N TYR A 9 -0.54 -4.22 -2.36
CA TYR A 9 -0.89 -3.98 -3.76
C TYR A 9 -1.19 -2.51 -3.97
N THR A 10 -0.78 -1.97 -5.10
CA THR A 10 -0.99 -0.56 -5.42
C THR A 10 -1.30 -0.40 -6.90
N LEU A 11 -2.41 0.27 -7.20
CA LEU A 11 -2.81 0.69 -8.54
C LEU A 11 -2.66 2.20 -8.64
N TRP A 12 -1.85 2.67 -9.59
CA TRP A 12 -1.59 4.08 -9.83
C TRP A 12 -2.39 4.62 -11.01
N PRO A 13 -2.71 5.93 -11.04
CA PRO A 13 -3.31 6.56 -12.21
C PRO A 13 -2.39 6.51 -13.43
N GLU A 14 -2.97 6.59 -14.62
CA GLU A 14 -2.21 6.65 -15.87
C GLU A 14 -1.61 8.03 -16.11
N GLY A 15 -0.41 8.06 -16.71
CA GLY A 15 0.15 9.28 -17.29
C GLY A 15 0.56 10.36 -16.33
N SER A 16 0.50 10.12 -15.03
CA SER A 16 1.00 11.06 -14.04
C SER A 16 2.52 10.97 -13.95
N GLU A 17 3.22 12.08 -14.18
CA GLU A 17 4.48 12.30 -13.50
C GLU A 17 4.16 12.15 -12.01
N TYR A 18 4.83 11.20 -11.34
CA TYR A 18 4.58 10.96 -9.93
C TYR A 18 5.06 12.18 -9.14
N ASP A 19 4.12 13.00 -8.75
CA ASP A 19 4.30 14.09 -7.82
C ASP A 19 4.14 13.57 -6.39
N GLU A 20 4.69 14.28 -5.39
CA GLU A 20 4.59 13.91 -3.98
C GLU A 20 3.12 13.78 -3.51
N ASP A 21 2.20 14.49 -4.16
CA ASP A 21 0.77 14.47 -3.88
C ASP A 21 -0.01 13.40 -4.67
N THR A 22 0.63 12.67 -5.58
CA THR A 22 -0.05 11.64 -6.38
C THR A 22 -0.50 10.47 -5.50
N LYS A 23 -1.82 10.29 -5.39
CA LYS A 23 -2.41 9.19 -4.62
C LYS A 23 -2.71 7.99 -5.52
N PRO A 24 -2.55 6.76 -5.01
CA PRO A 24 -2.96 5.58 -5.76
C PRO A 24 -4.48 5.53 -5.91
N LEU A 25 -4.96 5.07 -7.07
CA LEU A 25 -6.40 4.82 -7.31
C LEU A 25 -6.93 3.74 -6.37
N CYS A 26 -6.16 2.67 -6.18
CA CYS A 26 -6.49 1.59 -5.27
C CYS A 26 -5.23 1.12 -4.56
N SER A 27 -5.34 0.88 -3.27
CA SER A 27 -4.24 0.32 -2.47
C SER A 27 -4.73 -0.76 -1.52
N SER A 28 -3.90 -1.76 -1.27
CA SER A 28 -4.17 -2.81 -0.29
C SER A 28 -2.99 -2.92 0.66
N VAL A 29 -3.23 -2.65 1.92
CA VAL A 29 -2.21 -2.75 2.98
C VAL A 29 -2.02 -4.16 3.51
N ASP A 30 -3.00 -5.03 3.35
CA ASP A 30 -2.97 -6.43 3.82
C ASP A 30 -2.68 -7.44 2.69
N GLY A 31 -2.67 -6.97 1.44
CA GLY A 31 -2.54 -7.81 0.25
C GLY A 31 -3.79 -8.65 -0.05
N LYS A 32 -4.93 -8.35 0.57
CA LYS A 32 -6.19 -9.09 0.43
C LYS A 32 -7.33 -8.21 -0.03
N THR A 33 -7.51 -7.06 0.64
CA THR A 33 -8.61 -6.14 0.39
C THR A 33 -8.09 -4.81 -0.11
N GLY A 34 -8.55 -4.38 -1.28
CA GLY A 34 -8.25 -3.08 -1.86
C GLY A 34 -9.18 -1.99 -1.36
N ILE A 35 -8.63 -0.81 -1.12
CA ILE A 35 -9.33 0.42 -0.76
C ILE A 35 -9.13 1.40 -1.92
N GLY A 36 -10.21 2.02 -2.38
CA GLY A 36 -10.23 2.89 -3.55
C GLY A 36 -10.91 2.24 -4.74
N GLU A 37 -10.61 2.65 -5.96
CA GLU A 37 -11.22 2.16 -7.19
C GLU A 37 -10.25 1.22 -7.96
N PRO A 38 -10.64 -0.04 -8.27
CA PRO A 38 -11.94 -0.68 -8.10
C PRO A 38 -12.27 -1.21 -6.71
N GLY A 39 -11.31 -1.23 -5.77
CA GLY A 39 -11.53 -1.74 -4.41
C GLY A 39 -11.79 -3.25 -4.34
N GLY A 40 -12.23 -3.72 -3.16
CA GLY A 40 -12.68 -5.10 -2.96
C GLY A 40 -11.57 -6.16 -2.89
N ALA A 41 -11.90 -7.42 -3.21
CA ALA A 41 -10.99 -8.55 -3.06
C ALA A 41 -9.87 -8.52 -4.11
N CYS A 42 -8.61 -8.38 -3.68
CA CYS A 42 -7.44 -8.33 -4.56
C CYS A 42 -7.21 -9.63 -5.35
N ALA A 43 -7.62 -10.78 -4.81
CA ALA A 43 -7.41 -12.08 -5.46
C ALA A 43 -8.20 -12.24 -6.76
N THR A 44 -9.40 -11.65 -6.83
CA THR A 44 -10.31 -11.72 -8.00
C THR A 44 -10.34 -10.43 -8.81
N CYS A 45 -9.54 -9.42 -8.40
CA CYS A 45 -9.51 -8.12 -9.06
C CYS A 45 -8.95 -8.23 -10.50
N PRO A 46 -9.65 -7.71 -11.53
CA PRO A 46 -9.16 -7.72 -12.90
C PRO A 46 -7.81 -7.01 -13.08
N MET A 47 -7.57 -5.93 -12.33
CA MET A 47 -6.33 -5.16 -12.36
C MET A 47 -5.13 -5.94 -11.78
N ASN A 48 -5.37 -7.01 -11.03
CA ASN A 48 -4.34 -7.91 -10.50
C ASN A 48 -4.08 -9.11 -11.42
N ALA A 49 -4.78 -9.25 -12.53
CA ALA A 49 -4.54 -10.29 -13.52
C ALA A 49 -3.33 -9.95 -14.42
N TYR A 50 -2.59 -10.96 -14.88
CA TYR A 50 -1.55 -10.76 -15.90
C TYR A 50 -2.20 -10.34 -17.22
N GLY A 51 -1.56 -9.40 -17.94
CA GLY A 51 -2.10 -8.81 -19.16
C GLY A 51 -3.03 -7.62 -18.91
N SER A 52 -3.28 -7.24 -17.64
CA SER A 52 -4.07 -6.05 -17.31
C SER A 52 -3.27 -4.75 -17.35
N ALA A 53 -1.96 -4.83 -17.66
CA ALA A 53 -1.13 -3.63 -17.79
C ALA A 53 -1.70 -2.71 -18.88
N ARG A 54 -1.89 -1.45 -18.53
CA ARG A 54 -2.56 -0.46 -19.38
C ARG A 54 -1.74 -0.04 -20.60
N ASP A 55 -0.42 -0.29 -20.56
CA ASP A 55 0.51 -0.10 -21.69
C ASP A 55 0.47 -1.22 -22.74
N GLY A 56 -0.51 -2.13 -22.66
CA GLY A 56 -0.60 -3.32 -23.50
C GLY A 56 0.45 -4.39 -23.22
N GLY A 57 1.24 -4.22 -22.18
CA GLY A 57 2.27 -5.17 -21.74
C GLY A 57 1.67 -6.42 -21.08
N ARG A 58 2.51 -7.46 -20.93
CA ARG A 58 2.14 -8.71 -20.24
C ARG A 58 2.04 -8.56 -18.72
N GLY A 59 2.32 -7.38 -18.18
CA GLY A 59 2.33 -7.09 -16.76
C GLY A 59 0.95 -7.00 -16.15
N LYS A 60 0.94 -6.66 -14.86
CA LYS A 60 -0.29 -6.33 -14.12
C LYS A 60 -0.39 -4.81 -13.96
N ALA A 61 -1.59 -4.25 -14.09
CA ALA A 61 -1.84 -2.85 -13.77
C ALA A 61 -1.62 -2.60 -12.27
N CYS A 62 -2.19 -3.45 -11.42
CA CYS A 62 -1.96 -3.40 -9.98
C CYS A 62 -0.60 -4.02 -9.62
N LYS A 63 0.29 -3.22 -9.05
CA LYS A 63 1.66 -3.65 -8.72
C LYS A 63 1.69 -4.34 -7.35
N ASN A 64 2.29 -5.53 -7.32
CA ASN A 64 2.58 -6.23 -6.08
C ASN A 64 3.83 -5.61 -5.45
N MET A 65 3.67 -4.98 -4.31
CA MET A 65 4.73 -4.31 -3.57
C MET A 65 5.12 -5.12 -2.33
N ARG A 66 6.32 -4.89 -1.84
CA ARG A 66 6.77 -5.44 -0.56
C ARG A 66 7.18 -4.31 0.37
N ASP A 67 6.37 -4.04 1.37
CA ASP A 67 6.67 -3.06 2.39
C ASP A 67 7.65 -3.61 3.43
N ILE A 68 8.68 -2.85 3.72
CA ILE A 68 9.71 -3.17 4.70
C ILE A 68 9.85 -2.00 5.65
N TYR A 69 9.77 -2.25 6.94
CA TYR A 69 10.05 -1.26 7.96
C TYR A 69 11.48 -1.41 8.45
N LEU A 70 12.27 -0.38 8.30
CA LEU A 70 13.70 -0.35 8.62
C LEU A 70 13.97 0.69 9.70
N LEU A 71 14.68 0.28 10.75
CA LEU A 71 15.20 1.24 11.72
C LEU A 71 16.59 1.68 11.27
N ARG A 72 16.76 2.98 11.06
CA ARG A 72 18.02 3.61 10.69
C ARG A 72 18.84 3.92 11.95
N SER A 73 20.17 3.90 11.83
CA SER A 73 21.05 4.22 12.95
C SER A 73 20.82 5.65 13.45
N GLY A 74 20.65 5.80 14.76
CA GLY A 74 20.37 7.10 15.37
C GLY A 74 18.92 7.57 15.30
N GLU A 75 18.01 6.79 14.70
CA GLU A 75 16.58 7.11 14.63
C GLU A 75 15.75 6.16 15.48
N TYR A 76 14.69 6.70 16.07
CA TYR A 76 13.72 5.94 16.87
C TYR A 76 12.49 5.51 16.07
N MET A 77 12.21 6.19 14.95
CA MET A 77 11.09 5.87 14.08
C MET A 77 11.56 5.05 12.88
N PRO A 78 10.88 3.94 12.56
CA PRO A 78 11.25 3.14 11.41
C PRO A 78 10.81 3.81 10.11
N LEU A 79 11.65 3.71 9.09
CA LEU A 79 11.33 4.09 7.72
C LEU A 79 10.55 2.97 7.04
N LEU A 80 9.52 3.34 6.29
CA LEU A 80 8.84 2.44 5.37
C LEU A 80 9.49 2.52 3.98
N ILE A 81 9.92 1.38 3.47
CA ILE A 81 10.39 1.24 2.09
C ILE A 81 9.48 0.26 1.36
N SER A 82 8.82 0.72 0.29
CA SER A 82 8.00 -0.13 -0.57
C SER A 82 8.82 -0.60 -1.76
N LEU A 83 9.19 -1.88 -1.77
CA LEU A 83 9.94 -2.49 -2.85
C LEU A 83 9.04 -2.79 -4.05
N PRO A 84 9.42 -2.34 -5.26
CA PRO A 84 8.71 -2.67 -6.49
C PRO A 84 8.88 -4.16 -6.87
N PRO A 85 8.03 -4.68 -7.78
CA PRO A 85 8.08 -6.09 -8.21
C PRO A 85 9.46 -6.56 -8.65
N THR A 86 10.24 -5.72 -9.32
CA THR A 86 11.60 -6.01 -9.79
C THR A 86 12.59 -6.30 -8.66
N SER A 87 12.39 -5.66 -7.51
CA SER A 87 13.25 -5.78 -6.33
C SER A 87 12.81 -6.89 -5.34
N ILE A 88 11.62 -7.49 -5.55
CA ILE A 88 11.10 -8.53 -4.64
C ILE A 88 11.94 -9.81 -4.71
N LYS A 89 12.34 -10.24 -5.91
CA LYS A 89 13.16 -11.47 -6.08
C LYS A 89 14.53 -11.32 -5.41
N PRO A 90 15.34 -10.28 -5.69
CA PRO A 90 16.59 -10.04 -4.98
C PRO A 90 16.44 -9.97 -3.46
N PHE A 91 15.36 -9.35 -2.98
CA PHE A 91 15.08 -9.29 -1.55
C PHE A 91 14.81 -10.67 -0.94
N LYS A 92 13.99 -11.51 -1.60
CA LYS A 92 13.72 -12.89 -1.13
C LYS A 92 14.99 -13.73 -1.08
N GLU A 93 15.83 -13.66 -2.10
CA GLU A 93 17.12 -14.37 -2.16
C GLU A 93 18.05 -13.92 -1.04
N PHE A 94 18.12 -12.61 -0.80
CA PHE A 94 18.87 -12.06 0.33
C PHE A 94 18.34 -12.57 1.67
N LEU A 95 17.02 -12.54 1.90
CA LEU A 95 16.42 -13.02 3.14
C LEU A 95 16.73 -14.49 3.40
N ASN A 96 16.62 -15.31 2.38
CA ASN A 96 16.92 -16.75 2.51
C ASN A 96 18.37 -16.96 2.93
N ARG A 97 19.31 -16.34 2.22
CA ARG A 97 20.75 -16.50 2.47
C ARG A 97 21.19 -15.90 3.80
N ALA A 98 20.70 -14.67 4.11
CA ALA A 98 21.17 -13.94 5.28
C ALA A 98 20.50 -14.34 6.59
N PHE A 99 19.27 -14.83 6.54
CA PHE A 99 18.45 -15.06 7.74
C PHE A 99 17.88 -16.47 7.82
N VAL A 100 17.18 -16.97 6.80
CA VAL A 100 16.45 -18.24 6.86
C VAL A 100 17.43 -19.41 7.05
N TYR A 101 18.43 -19.54 6.20
CA TYR A 101 19.42 -20.62 6.30
C TYR A 101 20.27 -20.53 7.57
N ARG A 102 20.44 -19.33 8.11
CA ARG A 102 21.17 -19.09 9.35
C ARG A 102 20.27 -19.14 10.60
N ARG A 103 18.97 -19.40 10.44
CA ARG A 103 17.96 -19.43 11.50
C ARG A 103 17.98 -18.16 12.36
N ARG A 104 18.17 -17.00 11.75
CA ARG A 104 18.21 -15.70 12.42
C ARG A 104 16.96 -14.87 12.11
N ALA A 105 16.53 -14.08 13.10
CA ALA A 105 15.48 -13.10 12.88
C ALA A 105 15.99 -11.92 12.05
N THR A 106 15.15 -11.34 11.20
CA THR A 106 15.52 -10.27 10.29
C THR A 106 15.95 -8.98 11.01
N TYR A 107 15.41 -8.72 12.18
CA TYR A 107 15.82 -7.59 13.04
C TYR A 107 17.22 -7.78 13.67
N GLY A 108 17.75 -8.97 13.65
CA GLY A 108 18.98 -9.35 14.37
C GLY A 108 20.29 -8.94 13.67
N SER A 109 20.24 -8.09 12.64
CA SER A 109 21.44 -7.76 11.88
C SER A 109 21.35 -6.36 11.26
N LEU A 110 22.51 -5.74 11.09
CA LEU A 110 22.67 -4.53 10.30
C LEU A 110 22.77 -4.90 8.82
N ILE A 111 21.93 -4.29 8.00
CA ILE A 111 21.94 -4.49 6.55
C ILE A 111 22.25 -3.16 5.84
N GLN A 112 22.84 -3.27 4.67
CA GLN A 112 23.01 -2.15 3.75
C GLN A 112 22.11 -2.36 2.55
N ILE A 113 21.38 -1.31 2.17
CA ILE A 113 20.54 -1.26 0.98
C ILE A 113 21.18 -0.30 -0.01
N GLY A 114 21.26 -0.70 -1.27
CA GLY A 114 21.72 0.10 -2.38
C GLY A 114 20.81 -0.07 -3.58
N LEU A 115 21.15 0.62 -4.66
CA LEU A 115 20.48 0.53 -5.95
C LEU A 115 21.47 0.10 -7.02
N LYS A 116 21.01 -0.72 -7.96
CA LYS A 116 21.70 -1.08 -9.18
C LYS A 116 20.82 -0.69 -10.36
N LYS A 117 21.40 0.01 -11.34
CA LYS A 117 20.74 0.28 -12.60
C LYS A 117 20.71 -0.99 -13.46
N GLU A 118 19.55 -1.32 -13.99
CA GLU A 118 19.34 -2.40 -14.95
C GLU A 118 18.56 -1.88 -16.16
N ASN A 119 18.67 -2.57 -17.28
CA ASN A 119 18.00 -2.24 -18.54
C ASN A 119 17.33 -3.49 -19.09
N ASN A 120 16.08 -3.38 -19.54
CA ASN A 120 15.33 -4.48 -20.17
C ASN A 120 15.28 -4.39 -21.71
N GLY A 121 16.13 -3.57 -22.32
CA GLY A 121 16.17 -3.31 -23.75
C GLY A 121 15.31 -2.12 -24.18
N SER A 122 14.29 -1.75 -23.42
CA SER A 122 13.41 -0.61 -23.74
C SER A 122 13.50 0.49 -22.70
N ASN A 123 13.67 0.15 -21.42
CA ASN A 123 13.68 1.11 -20.33
C ASN A 123 14.79 0.80 -19.32
N ASP A 124 15.39 1.86 -18.80
CA ASP A 124 16.26 1.81 -17.64
C ASP A 124 15.44 1.81 -16.35
N TYR A 125 15.80 0.96 -15.40
CA TYR A 125 15.15 0.91 -14.09
C TYR A 125 16.15 0.56 -12.99
N SER A 126 15.80 0.87 -11.76
CA SER A 126 16.62 0.58 -10.58
C SER A 126 16.11 -0.66 -9.85
N VAL A 127 17.04 -1.52 -9.45
CA VAL A 127 16.78 -2.71 -8.64
C VAL A 127 17.48 -2.54 -7.29
N ALA A 128 16.75 -2.81 -6.21
CA ALA A 128 17.32 -2.75 -4.87
C ALA A 128 18.32 -3.90 -4.64
N THR A 129 19.46 -3.57 -4.05
CA THR A 129 20.49 -4.52 -3.65
C THR A 129 20.59 -4.56 -2.13
N PHE A 130 20.91 -5.73 -1.59
CA PHE A 130 20.94 -5.97 -0.14
C PHE A 130 22.23 -6.66 0.26
N ARG A 131 22.88 -6.15 1.30
CA ARG A 131 24.09 -6.73 1.87
C ARG A 131 23.98 -6.81 3.38
N LEU A 132 24.32 -7.97 3.95
CA LEU A 132 24.51 -8.13 5.38
C LEU A 132 25.83 -7.46 5.77
N VAL A 133 25.79 -6.57 6.74
CA VAL A 133 26.99 -5.87 7.26
C VAL A 133 27.53 -6.61 8.49
N ARG A 134 26.70 -6.74 9.54
CA ARG A 134 27.04 -7.46 10.76
C ARG A 134 25.79 -7.96 11.48
N ASP A 135 25.98 -8.92 12.34
CA ASP A 135 24.95 -9.41 13.25
C ASP A 135 25.02 -8.65 14.58
N PHE A 136 23.86 -8.38 15.18
CA PHE A 136 23.75 -7.89 16.55
C PHE A 136 23.95 -9.04 17.53
N GLN A 137 24.53 -8.75 18.69
CA GLN A 137 24.80 -9.73 19.75
C GLN A 137 24.52 -9.13 21.13
N GLY A 138 24.38 -10.01 22.13
CA GLY A 138 24.22 -9.61 23.52
C GLY A 138 23.08 -8.62 23.74
N GLU A 139 23.38 -7.56 24.48
CA GLU A 139 22.43 -6.54 24.87
C GLU A 139 21.85 -5.76 23.69
N GLU A 140 22.68 -5.46 22.68
CA GLU A 140 22.21 -4.79 21.45
C GLU A 140 21.10 -5.60 20.74
N LEU A 141 21.27 -6.91 20.64
CA LEU A 141 20.26 -7.80 20.07
C LEU A 141 18.98 -7.80 20.93
N ALA A 142 19.12 -7.82 22.25
CA ALA A 142 17.97 -7.81 23.15
C ALA A 142 17.15 -6.51 23.02
N GLN A 143 17.80 -5.36 22.97
CA GLN A 143 17.16 -4.05 22.79
C GLN A 143 16.42 -3.97 21.44
N ILE A 144 17.07 -4.35 20.34
CA ILE A 144 16.46 -4.36 19.01
C ILE A 144 15.29 -5.37 18.95
N ARG A 145 15.39 -6.51 19.62
CA ARG A 145 14.32 -7.49 19.70
C ARG A 145 13.09 -6.95 20.41
N ALA A 146 13.27 -6.29 21.56
CA ALA A 146 12.20 -5.67 22.32
C ALA A 146 11.51 -4.59 21.48
N TYR A 147 12.27 -3.72 20.83
CA TYR A 147 11.76 -2.70 19.94
C TYR A 147 10.97 -3.29 18.77
N ALA A 148 11.52 -4.30 18.07
CA ALA A 148 10.87 -4.93 16.94
C ALA A 148 9.54 -5.61 17.31
N ASN A 149 9.46 -6.23 18.48
CA ASN A 149 8.23 -6.84 18.96
C ASN A 149 7.17 -5.79 19.31
N GLY A 150 7.51 -4.74 20.03
CA GLY A 150 6.61 -3.63 20.33
C GLY A 150 6.07 -2.97 19.05
N PHE A 151 6.95 -2.71 18.07
CA PHE A 151 6.55 -2.12 16.80
C PHE A 151 5.60 -3.03 16.00
N LYS A 152 5.84 -4.34 15.97
CA LYS A 152 4.92 -5.30 15.31
C LYS A 152 3.52 -5.27 15.90
N GLU A 153 3.41 -5.21 17.23
CA GLU A 153 2.11 -5.13 17.89
C GLU A 153 1.39 -3.81 17.58
N GLN A 154 2.11 -2.69 17.54
CA GLN A 154 1.54 -1.40 17.13
C GLN A 154 1.01 -1.44 15.68
N ILE A 155 1.78 -1.98 14.75
CA ILE A 155 1.35 -2.11 13.35
C ILE A 155 0.13 -3.03 13.21
N LYS A 156 0.09 -4.13 13.96
CA LYS A 156 -1.10 -5.00 13.98
C LYS A 156 -2.33 -4.26 14.49
N ALA A 157 -2.21 -3.53 15.58
CA ALA A 157 -3.31 -2.74 16.14
C ALA A 157 -3.83 -1.70 15.15
N ILE A 158 -2.94 -0.95 14.50
CA ILE A 158 -3.30 0.04 13.46
C ILE A 158 -4.02 -0.63 12.28
N ASN A 159 -3.55 -1.80 11.84
CA ASN A 159 -4.17 -2.50 10.72
C ASN A 159 -5.58 -3.04 11.07
N ILE A 160 -5.76 -3.53 12.30
CA ILE A 160 -7.08 -3.96 12.80
C ILE A 160 -8.03 -2.75 12.86
N GLN A 161 -7.59 -1.64 13.42
CA GLN A 161 -8.39 -0.42 13.51
C GLN A 161 -8.79 0.10 12.13
N ARG A 162 -7.87 0.13 11.17
CA ARG A 162 -8.18 0.51 9.77
C ARG A 162 -9.18 -0.43 9.11
N ALA A 163 -9.08 -1.75 9.36
CA ALA A 163 -10.04 -2.70 8.83
C ALA A 163 -11.45 -2.46 9.38
N LEU A 164 -11.58 -2.19 10.67
CA LEU A 164 -12.86 -1.86 11.30
C LEU A 164 -13.49 -0.58 10.73
N ILE A 165 -12.70 0.49 10.60
CA ILE A 165 -13.17 1.76 9.99
C ILE A 165 -13.66 1.52 8.55
N ASN A 166 -12.97 0.69 7.76
CA ASN A 166 -13.37 0.39 6.41
C ASN A 166 -14.65 -0.45 6.33
N GLU A 167 -14.87 -1.36 7.28
CA GLU A 167 -16.11 -2.14 7.39
C GLU A 167 -17.29 -1.24 7.76
N GLU A 168 -17.12 -0.32 8.71
CA GLU A 168 -18.13 0.67 9.08
C GLU A 168 -18.50 1.60 7.92
N GLN A 169 -17.49 2.09 7.16
CA GLN A 169 -17.74 2.93 5.98
C GLN A 169 -18.53 2.16 4.90
N ARG A 170 -18.20 0.89 4.66
CA ARG A 170 -18.93 0.05 3.69
C ARG A 170 -20.38 -0.21 4.13
N ALA A 171 -20.60 -0.45 5.42
CA ALA A 171 -21.94 -0.61 5.95
C ALA A 171 -22.78 0.65 5.72
N ASN A 172 -22.22 1.82 5.98
CA ASN A 172 -22.88 3.10 5.75
C ASN A 172 -23.14 3.38 4.26
N ASP A 173 -22.22 3.01 3.36
CA ASP A 173 -22.41 3.13 1.91
C ASP A 173 -23.50 2.17 1.37
N CYS A 174 -23.67 1.01 1.98
CA CYS A 174 -24.72 0.04 1.60
C CYS A 174 -26.12 0.45 2.06
N ASP A 175 -26.23 1.26 3.11
CA ASP A 175 -27.52 1.75 3.64
C ASP A 175 -28.04 3.02 2.93
N TYR A 176 -27.22 3.63 2.03
CA TYR A 176 -27.69 4.75 1.23
C TYR A 176 -28.58 4.27 0.10
N VAL A 177 -29.84 4.06 0.42
CA VAL A 177 -30.92 3.89 -0.56
C VAL A 177 -31.24 5.26 -1.12
N ILE A 178 -30.95 5.50 -2.39
CA ILE A 178 -31.44 6.71 -3.08
C ILE A 178 -32.97 6.63 -3.03
N PRO A 179 -33.65 7.54 -2.35
CA PRO A 179 -35.12 7.52 -2.34
C PRO A 179 -35.62 7.71 -3.77
N GLU A 180 -36.62 6.90 -4.18
CA GLU A 180 -37.22 6.94 -5.52
C GLU A 180 -37.65 8.34 -5.97
N SER A 181 -37.88 9.23 -5.00
CA SER A 181 -38.17 10.66 -5.24
C SER A 181 -36.99 11.47 -5.77
N ALA A 182 -35.72 10.97 -5.68
CA ALA A 182 -34.55 11.67 -6.23
C ALA A 182 -34.38 11.48 -7.74
N THR A 183 -35.17 10.60 -8.37
CA THR A 183 -35.20 10.39 -9.83
C THR A 183 -36.33 11.17 -10.52
N ALA A 184 -36.80 12.28 -9.95
CA ALA A 184 -37.74 13.11 -10.63
C ALA A 184 -37.14 13.64 -11.95
N PRO A 185 -37.86 13.55 -13.09
CA PRO A 185 -37.38 14.09 -14.35
C PRO A 185 -37.09 15.57 -14.18
N GLY A 186 -35.91 15.99 -14.67
CA GLY A 186 -35.45 17.37 -14.53
C GLY A 186 -36.51 18.37 -14.92
N SER A 187 -36.64 19.40 -14.13
CA SER A 187 -37.55 20.54 -14.44
C SER A 187 -37.22 21.13 -15.80
N PRO A 188 -38.20 21.41 -16.63
CA PRO A 188 -37.96 21.96 -17.99
C PRO A 188 -37.29 23.33 -18.02
N ASP A 189 -37.12 23.99 -16.88
CA ASP A 189 -36.53 25.32 -16.75
C ASP A 189 -35.04 25.36 -16.36
N GLY A 190 -34.39 24.18 -16.22
CA GLY A 190 -32.96 24.10 -15.93
C GLY A 190 -32.54 24.50 -14.52
N SER A 191 -33.48 24.68 -13.58
CA SER A 191 -33.17 25.04 -12.20
C SER A 191 -32.81 23.79 -11.36
N TYR A 192 -31.74 23.86 -10.55
CA TYR A 192 -31.32 22.84 -9.62
C TYR A 192 -31.77 23.20 -8.20
N MET A 193 -32.31 22.24 -7.48
CA MET A 193 -32.58 22.37 -6.05
C MET A 193 -31.41 21.89 -5.23
N VAL A 194 -30.87 22.75 -4.38
CA VAL A 194 -29.84 22.37 -3.39
C VAL A 194 -30.54 22.20 -2.04
N GLY A 195 -30.49 21.02 -1.48
CA GLY A 195 -31.03 20.73 -0.16
C GLY A 195 -30.01 21.11 0.94
N GLU A 196 -30.44 21.89 1.91
CA GLU A 196 -29.68 22.07 3.14
C GLU A 196 -29.87 20.92 4.12
N ILE A 197 -28.86 20.72 4.99
CA ILE A 197 -28.80 19.65 6.01
C ILE A 197 -29.99 19.71 7.01
N ASN A 198 -30.77 20.76 7.01
CA ASN A 198 -31.94 20.96 7.89
C ASN A 198 -33.31 20.85 7.20
N GLY A 199 -33.39 20.33 5.98
CA GLY A 199 -34.64 20.04 5.29
C GLY A 199 -35.36 21.26 4.71
N SER A 200 -34.73 22.43 4.60
CA SER A 200 -35.19 23.60 3.84
C SER A 200 -34.47 23.66 2.48
N TYR A 201 -35.24 23.92 1.42
CA TYR A 201 -34.71 24.03 0.06
C TYR A 201 -34.72 25.50 -0.37
N GLU A 202 -33.57 26.02 -0.77
CA GLU A 202 -33.46 27.34 -1.37
C GLU A 202 -33.32 27.23 -2.90
N LYS A 203 -34.08 28.06 -3.62
CA LYS A 203 -34.02 28.15 -5.08
C LYS A 203 -32.93 29.13 -5.47
N LEU A 204 -31.87 28.64 -6.15
CA LEU A 204 -30.82 29.50 -6.68
C LEU A 204 -31.33 30.23 -7.95
N PRO A 205 -31.03 31.54 -8.11
CA PRO A 205 -31.39 32.28 -9.32
C PRO A 205 -30.56 31.76 -10.52
N ALA A 206 -31.20 31.80 -11.68
CA ALA A 206 -30.63 31.38 -12.96
C ALA A 206 -29.46 32.27 -13.41
#